data_b5b37697e9d691227b771ce6af65d766
#
_entry.id   b5b37697e9d691227b771ce6af65d766
#
_cell.length_a   1.000
_cell.length_b   1.000
_cell.length_c   1.000
_cell.angle_alpha   90.00
_cell.angle_beta   90.00
_cell.angle_gamma   90.00
#
_symmetry.space_group_name_H-M   'P 1'
#
loop_
_entity.id
_entity.type
_entity.pdbx_description
1 polymer ?
#
loop_
_entity_poly.entity_id
_entity_poly.type
_entity_poly.pdbx_seq_one_letter_code
_entity_poly.pdbx_strand_id
1 'polypeptide(L)'
;MFAPENGKLLGAQIVGFNGVDKRIEMLAQVIQRGGTVHDLAELEHAYAPPYSSAKDPVNMAGFVAENILNKKSRIIQWRELAELPADTIRIDVRTHDEYKLGTIPRFINIPVDELREHLDELPKEKPIVVTCAVGLRGYLAYRILVQNGFKHVRNLSGGYKTWSVATAPIKEIVSHKPEIPESTSYGLSLIH
;
A
#
# COMPACT_ATOMS: atom_id res chain seq x y z
N MET A 1 6.15 -2.23 10.09
CA MET A 1 7.51 -2.81 9.90
C MET A 1 7.54 -4.21 10.50
N PHE A 2 8.19 -5.15 9.83
CA PHE A 2 8.35 -6.53 10.33
C PHE A 2 9.74 -7.07 9.99
N ALA A 3 10.18 -8.07 10.74
CA ALA A 3 11.44 -8.78 10.52
C ALA A 3 11.30 -9.70 9.30
N PRO A 4 12.19 -9.62 8.31
CA PRO A 4 12.10 -10.44 7.08
C PRO A 4 12.33 -11.93 7.31
N GLU A 5 12.96 -12.31 8.44
CA GLU A 5 13.31 -13.69 8.74
C GLU A 5 12.11 -14.51 9.22
N ASN A 6 11.19 -13.89 9.95
CA ASN A 6 10.11 -14.60 10.65
C ASN A 6 8.78 -13.85 10.67
N GLY A 7 8.70 -12.67 10.05
CA GLY A 7 7.49 -11.86 10.01
C GLY A 7 7.10 -11.19 11.33
N LYS A 8 7.97 -11.21 12.37
CA LYS A 8 7.70 -10.57 13.65
C LYS A 8 7.48 -9.07 13.48
N LEU A 9 6.42 -8.53 14.08
CA LEU A 9 6.14 -7.11 14.05
C LEU A 9 7.14 -6.33 14.91
N LEU A 10 7.76 -5.31 14.32
CA LEU A 10 8.76 -4.45 14.96
C LEU A 10 8.20 -3.08 15.32
N GLY A 11 7.16 -2.65 14.64
CA GLY A 11 6.53 -1.36 14.87
C GLY A 11 5.49 -1.05 13.79
N ALA A 12 4.67 -0.03 14.06
CA ALA A 12 3.63 0.43 13.15
C ALA A 12 3.49 1.94 13.20
N GLN A 13 3.07 2.51 12.09
CA GLN A 13 2.67 3.91 11.97
C GLN A 13 1.45 3.98 11.08
N ILE A 14 0.46 4.78 11.49
CA ILE A 14 -0.74 5.04 10.70
C ILE A 14 -0.91 6.55 10.55
N VAL A 15 -1.25 6.97 9.34
CA VAL A 15 -1.61 8.34 9.02
C VAL A 15 -2.95 8.31 8.30
N GLY A 16 -3.91 9.13 8.74
CA GLY A 16 -5.25 9.17 8.16
C GLY A 16 -6.18 10.10 8.91
N PHE A 17 -7.43 10.18 8.46
CA PHE A 17 -8.44 11.08 9.04
C PHE A 17 -9.42 10.35 9.95
N ASN A 18 -9.76 9.09 9.68
CA ASN A 18 -10.79 8.34 10.40
C ASN A 18 -10.29 6.96 10.82
N GLY A 19 -10.60 6.56 12.06
CA GLY A 19 -10.34 5.23 12.59
C GLY A 19 -8.85 4.89 12.76
N VAL A 20 -7.98 5.88 12.80
CA VAL A 20 -6.54 5.74 13.01
C VAL A 20 -6.27 5.24 14.43
N ASP A 21 -6.92 5.85 15.41
CA ASP A 21 -6.89 5.51 16.83
C ASP A 21 -7.20 4.04 17.07
N LYS A 22 -8.34 3.57 16.56
CA LYS A 22 -8.79 2.19 16.69
C LYS A 22 -7.80 1.17 16.09
N ARG A 23 -7.25 1.50 14.92
CA ARG A 23 -6.34 0.60 14.20
C ARG A 23 -4.94 0.57 14.80
N ILE A 24 -4.44 1.69 15.29
CA ILE A 24 -3.13 1.70 15.95
C ILE A 24 -3.16 0.90 17.25
N GLU A 25 -4.29 0.91 17.98
CA GLU A 25 -4.48 0.08 19.17
C GLU A 25 -4.44 -1.42 18.84
N MET A 26 -5.11 -1.85 17.77
CA MET A 26 -5.04 -3.26 17.32
C MET A 26 -3.60 -3.67 17.00
N LEU A 27 -2.85 -2.83 16.28
CA LEU A 27 -1.45 -3.09 15.97
C LEU A 27 -0.58 -3.11 17.21
N ALA A 28 -0.79 -2.19 18.14
CA ALA A 28 -0.05 -2.14 19.40
C ALA A 28 -0.24 -3.42 20.24
N GLN A 29 -1.47 -3.94 20.31
CA GLN A 29 -1.77 -5.19 21.01
C GLN A 29 -1.04 -6.39 20.40
N VAL A 30 -0.98 -6.48 19.06
CA VAL A 30 -0.26 -7.58 18.40
C VAL A 30 1.25 -7.45 18.62
N ILE A 31 1.80 -6.24 18.50
CA ILE A 31 3.23 -5.96 18.73
C ILE A 31 3.61 -6.30 20.17
N GLN A 32 2.81 -5.87 21.16
CA GLN A 32 3.08 -6.10 22.58
C GLN A 32 3.17 -7.59 22.91
N ARG A 33 2.38 -8.44 22.24
CA ARG A 33 2.40 -9.89 22.41
C ARG A 33 3.53 -10.59 21.63
N GLY A 34 4.37 -9.83 20.94
CA GLY A 34 5.42 -10.38 20.08
C GLY A 34 4.90 -11.03 18.81
N GLY A 35 3.71 -10.61 18.36
CA GLY A 35 3.02 -11.18 17.21
C GLY A 35 3.69 -10.89 15.87
N THR A 36 3.18 -11.54 14.85
CA THR A 36 3.72 -11.59 13.48
C THR A 36 2.74 -10.99 12.47
N VAL A 37 3.15 -10.93 11.22
CA VAL A 37 2.28 -10.53 10.10
C VAL A 37 1.10 -11.50 9.92
N HIS A 38 1.25 -12.78 10.30
CA HIS A 38 0.17 -13.77 10.26
C HIS A 38 -0.91 -13.43 11.29
N ASP A 39 -0.51 -13.01 12.48
CA ASP A 39 -1.46 -12.60 13.52
C ASP A 39 -2.31 -11.41 13.07
N LEU A 40 -1.75 -10.50 12.26
CA LEU A 40 -2.54 -9.41 11.65
C LEU A 40 -3.53 -9.91 10.60
N ALA A 41 -3.11 -10.87 9.78
CA ALA A 41 -3.96 -11.43 8.72
C ALA A 41 -5.17 -12.18 9.30
N GLU A 42 -4.96 -12.88 10.41
CA GLU A 42 -5.95 -13.72 11.10
C GLU A 42 -6.75 -12.96 12.17
N LEU A 43 -6.39 -11.69 12.45
CA LEU A 43 -7.04 -10.93 13.51
C LEU A 43 -8.56 -10.87 13.31
N GLU A 44 -9.29 -11.37 14.28
CA GLU A 44 -10.74 -11.25 14.36
C GLU A 44 -11.08 -10.02 15.22
N HIS A 45 -11.75 -9.07 14.62
CA HIS A 45 -12.20 -7.85 15.30
C HIS A 45 -13.71 -7.69 15.17
N ALA A 46 -14.32 -7.10 16.18
CA ALA A 46 -15.73 -6.78 16.14
C ALA A 46 -16.04 -5.77 15.04
N TYR A 47 -16.99 -6.06 14.18
CA TYR A 47 -17.43 -5.13 13.16
C TYR A 47 -18.95 -5.18 12.99
N ALA A 48 -19.48 -4.11 12.40
CA ALA A 48 -20.82 -4.09 11.85
C ALA A 48 -20.80 -3.25 10.56
N PRO A 49 -21.58 -3.61 9.53
CA PRO A 49 -21.52 -2.95 8.21
C PRO A 49 -21.54 -1.42 8.23
N PRO A 50 -22.30 -0.73 9.13
CA PRO A 50 -22.28 0.73 9.20
C PRO A 50 -20.95 1.32 9.67
N TYR A 51 -20.08 0.55 10.35
CA TYR A 51 -18.89 1.05 11.01
C TYR A 51 -17.59 0.56 10.39
N SER A 52 -17.57 -0.64 9.87
CA SER A 52 -16.35 -1.24 9.29
C SER A 52 -16.66 -2.43 8.38
N SER A 53 -15.63 -2.95 7.73
CA SER A 53 -15.69 -4.16 6.91
C SER A 53 -15.23 -5.38 7.70
N ALA A 54 -15.67 -6.58 7.30
CA ALA A 54 -15.25 -7.85 7.90
C ALA A 54 -13.74 -8.06 7.87
N LYS A 55 -13.06 -7.56 6.82
CA LYS A 55 -11.60 -7.46 6.76
C LYS A 55 -11.22 -5.99 6.82
N ASP A 56 -10.63 -5.61 7.94
CA ASP A 56 -10.14 -4.26 8.22
C ASP A 56 -8.82 -3.99 7.49
N PRO A 57 -8.43 -2.72 7.26
CA PRO A 57 -7.09 -2.37 6.81
C PRO A 57 -5.94 -3.02 7.56
N VAL A 58 -6.09 -3.38 8.84
CA VAL A 58 -5.09 -4.11 9.61
C VAL A 58 -4.90 -5.53 9.06
N ASN A 59 -6.00 -6.25 8.75
CA ASN A 59 -5.92 -7.55 8.08
C ASN A 59 -5.28 -7.43 6.69
N MET A 60 -5.67 -6.39 5.93
CA MET A 60 -5.10 -6.13 4.60
C MET A 60 -3.59 -5.87 4.68
N ALA A 61 -3.12 -5.16 5.70
CA ALA A 61 -1.69 -4.98 5.94
C ALA A 61 -0.99 -6.32 6.24
N GLY A 62 -1.62 -7.21 7.01
CA GLY A 62 -1.17 -8.57 7.25
C GLY A 62 -1.03 -9.36 5.93
N PHE A 63 -2.07 -9.41 5.10
CA PHE A 63 -2.03 -10.12 3.81
C PHE A 63 -0.95 -9.58 2.86
N VAL A 64 -0.78 -8.26 2.79
CA VAL A 64 0.29 -7.65 1.99
C VAL A 64 1.66 -8.05 2.51
N ALA A 65 1.86 -7.98 3.83
CA ALA A 65 3.12 -8.35 4.46
C ALA A 65 3.45 -9.85 4.27
N GLU A 66 2.47 -10.74 4.40
CA GLU A 66 2.62 -12.18 4.09
C GLU A 66 3.03 -12.42 2.63
N ASN A 67 2.42 -11.70 1.70
CA ASN A 67 2.78 -11.83 0.29
C ASN A 67 4.24 -11.41 0.04
N ILE A 68 4.74 -10.41 0.76
CA ILE A 68 6.14 -9.98 0.69
C ILE A 68 7.05 -11.02 1.35
N LEU A 69 6.73 -11.46 2.56
CA LEU A 69 7.48 -12.44 3.33
C LEU A 69 7.63 -13.76 2.56
N ASN A 70 6.54 -14.25 1.99
CA ASN A 70 6.48 -15.48 1.21
C ASN A 70 6.95 -15.31 -0.25
N LYS A 71 7.55 -14.17 -0.60
CA LYS A 71 8.05 -13.85 -1.95
C LYS A 71 6.98 -13.96 -3.05
N LYS A 72 5.71 -13.90 -2.69
CA LYS A 72 4.56 -13.89 -3.62
C LYS A 72 4.36 -12.52 -4.28
N SER A 73 4.97 -11.47 -3.72
CA SER A 73 5.02 -10.13 -4.29
C SER A 73 6.36 -9.48 -4.01
N ARG A 74 6.95 -8.85 -5.03
CA ARG A 74 8.12 -7.97 -4.90
C ARG A 74 7.66 -6.55 -5.07
N ILE A 75 7.91 -5.72 -4.09
CA ILE A 75 7.53 -4.31 -4.11
C ILE A 75 8.73 -3.41 -4.45
N ILE A 76 8.43 -2.20 -4.88
CA ILE A 76 9.36 -1.09 -5.02
C ILE A 76 8.74 0.15 -4.39
N GLN A 77 9.55 0.98 -3.73
CA GLN A 77 9.09 2.23 -3.16
C GLN A 77 9.18 3.36 -4.20
N TRP A 78 8.36 4.40 -4.05
CA TRP A 78 8.33 5.50 -5.00
C TRP A 78 9.67 6.22 -5.17
N ARG A 79 10.49 6.28 -4.12
CA ARG A 79 11.83 6.89 -4.16
C ARG A 79 12.79 6.14 -5.07
N GLU A 80 12.69 4.83 -5.13
CA GLU A 80 13.54 3.97 -5.95
C GLU A 80 13.24 4.07 -7.45
N LEU A 81 12.12 4.70 -7.85
CA LEU A 81 11.77 4.86 -9.26
C LEU A 81 12.79 5.70 -10.05
N ALA A 82 13.47 6.64 -9.38
CA ALA A 82 14.48 7.47 -10.01
C ALA A 82 15.78 6.69 -10.32
N GLU A 83 16.05 5.63 -9.56
CA GLU A 83 17.26 4.80 -9.66
C GLU A 83 17.09 3.61 -10.60
N LEU A 84 15.91 3.45 -11.19
CA LEU A 84 15.63 2.34 -12.09
C LEU A 84 16.47 2.41 -13.37
N PRO A 85 17.00 1.26 -13.84
CA PRO A 85 17.65 1.16 -15.14
C PRO A 85 16.82 1.78 -16.26
N ALA A 86 17.49 2.39 -17.24
CA ALA A 86 16.83 3.12 -18.32
C ALA A 86 15.91 2.22 -19.19
N ASP A 87 16.25 0.94 -19.29
CA ASP A 87 15.53 -0.08 -20.06
C ASP A 87 14.40 -0.76 -19.27
N THR A 88 14.16 -0.34 -18.01
CA THR A 88 13.02 -0.81 -17.21
C THR A 88 11.70 -0.43 -17.85
N ILE A 89 10.86 -1.43 -18.11
CA ILE A 89 9.50 -1.24 -18.59
C ILE A 89 8.63 -0.81 -17.42
N ARG A 90 7.85 0.24 -17.60
CA ARG A 90 7.01 0.84 -16.56
C ARG A 90 5.56 0.84 -17.04
N ILE A 91 4.71 0.08 -16.38
CA ILE A 91 3.32 -0.17 -16.80
C ILE A 91 2.36 0.38 -15.76
N ASP A 92 1.49 1.29 -16.18
CA ASP A 92 0.34 1.74 -15.40
C ASP A 92 -0.87 0.87 -15.79
N VAL A 93 -1.34 0.06 -14.84
CA VAL A 93 -2.43 -0.90 -15.09
C VAL A 93 -3.79 -0.36 -14.67
N ARG A 94 -3.92 0.95 -14.52
CA ARG A 94 -5.21 1.62 -14.34
C ARG A 94 -5.97 1.69 -15.66
N THR A 95 -7.24 2.05 -15.58
CA THR A 95 -8.04 2.28 -16.79
C THR A 95 -7.45 3.42 -17.63
N HIS A 96 -7.79 3.46 -18.92
CA HIS A 96 -7.38 4.53 -19.83
C HIS A 96 -7.80 5.92 -19.32
N ASP A 97 -8.98 6.02 -18.72
CA ASP A 97 -9.48 7.30 -18.22
C ASP A 97 -8.75 7.76 -16.97
N GLU A 98 -8.43 6.86 -16.04
CA GLU A 98 -7.58 7.18 -14.89
C GLU A 98 -6.18 7.63 -15.34
N TYR A 99 -5.63 6.99 -16.37
CA TYR A 99 -4.32 7.34 -16.93
C TYR A 99 -4.31 8.73 -17.57
N LYS A 100 -5.36 9.08 -18.35
CA LYS A 100 -5.52 10.41 -18.95
C LYS A 100 -5.61 11.53 -17.93
N LEU A 101 -6.15 11.26 -16.74
CA LEU A 101 -6.22 12.23 -15.63
C LEU A 101 -4.87 12.51 -14.98
N GLY A 102 -3.84 11.74 -15.30
CA GLY A 102 -2.48 11.90 -14.82
C GLY A 102 -1.82 10.57 -14.55
N THR A 103 -0.52 10.48 -14.79
CA THR A 103 0.28 9.28 -14.59
C THR A 103 1.68 9.61 -14.09
N ILE A 104 2.41 8.58 -13.68
CA ILE A 104 3.83 8.70 -13.35
C ILE A 104 4.62 8.83 -14.66
N PRO A 105 5.56 9.78 -14.79
CA PRO A 105 6.35 9.93 -16.00
C PRO A 105 7.02 8.62 -16.44
N ARG A 106 7.03 8.36 -17.76
CA ARG A 106 7.61 7.17 -18.41
C ARG A 106 6.84 5.86 -18.18
N PHE A 107 5.67 5.90 -17.54
CA PHE A 107 4.79 4.73 -17.49
C PHE A 107 3.90 4.71 -18.74
N ILE A 108 3.80 3.55 -19.37
CA ILE A 108 2.84 3.27 -20.45
C ILE A 108 1.56 2.68 -19.84
N ASN A 109 0.43 2.90 -20.48
CA ASN A 109 -0.83 2.37 -19.99
C ASN A 109 -1.17 1.04 -20.68
N ILE A 110 -1.30 0.01 -19.85
CA ILE A 110 -1.87 -1.29 -20.23
C ILE A 110 -2.78 -1.71 -19.08
N PRO A 111 -4.10 -1.48 -19.19
CA PRO A 111 -5.04 -1.84 -18.14
C PRO A 111 -4.91 -3.30 -17.71
N VAL A 112 -5.13 -3.58 -16.42
CA VAL A 112 -4.96 -4.96 -15.89
C VAL A 112 -5.85 -5.97 -16.60
N ASP A 113 -7.00 -5.55 -17.06
CA ASP A 113 -7.97 -6.40 -17.78
C ASP A 113 -7.49 -6.76 -19.18
N GLU A 114 -6.70 -5.90 -19.81
CA GLU A 114 -6.12 -6.07 -21.14
C GLU A 114 -4.71 -6.69 -21.10
N LEU A 115 -4.06 -6.69 -19.95
CA LEU A 115 -2.64 -7.08 -19.79
C LEU A 115 -2.32 -8.46 -20.38
N ARG A 116 -3.27 -9.40 -20.34
CA ARG A 116 -3.05 -10.75 -20.86
C ARG A 116 -2.91 -10.79 -22.38
N GLU A 117 -3.53 -9.85 -23.07
CA GLU A 117 -3.47 -9.73 -24.53
C GLU A 117 -2.13 -9.15 -25.01
N HIS A 118 -1.42 -8.43 -24.11
CA HIS A 118 -0.15 -7.77 -24.41
C HIS A 118 1.09 -8.54 -23.90
N LEU A 119 0.93 -9.75 -23.35
CA LEU A 119 2.07 -10.48 -22.78
C LEU A 119 3.17 -10.81 -23.79
N ASP A 120 2.81 -11.10 -25.04
CA ASP A 120 3.75 -11.45 -26.09
C ASP A 120 4.55 -10.25 -26.63
N GLU A 121 4.06 -9.04 -26.38
CA GLU A 121 4.72 -7.78 -26.74
C GLU A 121 5.80 -7.38 -25.70
N LEU A 122 5.75 -7.97 -24.52
CA LEU A 122 6.62 -7.61 -23.41
C LEU A 122 7.83 -8.53 -23.32
N PRO A 123 9.07 -8.00 -23.27
CA PRO A 123 10.27 -8.81 -23.14
C PRO A 123 10.39 -9.40 -21.73
N LYS A 124 10.40 -10.73 -21.62
CA LYS A 124 10.36 -11.47 -20.35
C LYS A 124 11.59 -11.29 -19.47
N GLU A 125 12.74 -11.00 -20.07
CA GLU A 125 14.03 -10.87 -19.36
C GLU A 125 14.28 -9.44 -18.84
N LYS A 126 13.51 -8.44 -19.29
CA LYS A 126 13.68 -7.06 -18.85
C LYS A 126 13.02 -6.80 -17.49
N PRO A 127 13.56 -5.87 -16.69
CA PRO A 127 12.90 -5.42 -15.49
C PRO A 127 11.55 -4.73 -15.81
N ILE A 128 10.51 -5.10 -15.08
CA ILE A 128 9.18 -4.51 -15.21
C ILE A 128 8.75 -3.94 -13.86
N VAL A 129 8.24 -2.71 -13.86
CA VAL A 129 7.55 -2.12 -12.72
C VAL A 129 6.10 -1.85 -13.10
N VAL A 130 5.19 -2.39 -12.32
CA VAL A 130 3.76 -2.14 -12.48
C VAL A 130 3.26 -1.18 -11.42
N THR A 131 2.29 -0.33 -11.78
CA THR A 131 1.58 0.56 -10.84
C THR A 131 0.09 0.54 -11.11
N CYS A 132 -0.69 0.83 -10.08
CA CYS A 132 -2.10 1.17 -10.23
C CYS A 132 -2.46 2.35 -9.32
N ALA A 133 -3.72 2.54 -8.95
CA ALA A 133 -4.12 3.63 -8.06
C ALA A 133 -3.49 3.52 -6.66
N VAL A 134 -3.57 2.34 -6.02
CA VAL A 134 -3.15 2.14 -4.61
C VAL A 134 -2.33 0.85 -4.37
N GLY A 135 -2.38 -0.16 -5.26
CA GLY A 135 -1.57 -1.38 -5.12
C GLY A 135 -2.24 -2.69 -5.51
N LEU A 136 -3.57 -2.85 -5.36
CA LEU A 136 -4.27 -4.13 -5.60
C LEU A 136 -4.20 -4.57 -7.07
N ARG A 137 -4.62 -3.73 -8.02
CA ARG A 137 -4.53 -4.05 -9.47
C ARG A 137 -3.07 -4.25 -9.90
N GLY A 138 -2.14 -3.49 -9.31
CA GLY A 138 -0.70 -3.70 -9.50
C GLY A 138 -0.24 -5.08 -9.00
N TYR A 139 -0.75 -5.54 -7.86
CA TYR A 139 -0.50 -6.90 -7.39
C TYR A 139 -1.06 -7.97 -8.33
N LEU A 140 -2.28 -7.79 -8.84
CA LEU A 140 -2.87 -8.71 -9.83
C LEU A 140 -2.02 -8.76 -11.11
N ALA A 141 -1.62 -7.60 -11.64
CA ALA A 141 -0.72 -7.51 -12.79
C ALA A 141 0.64 -8.18 -12.54
N TYR A 142 1.23 -7.95 -11.36
CA TYR A 142 2.44 -8.64 -10.93
C TYR A 142 2.26 -10.17 -11.00
N ARG A 143 1.15 -10.69 -10.46
CA ARG A 143 0.85 -12.14 -10.46
C ARG A 143 0.67 -12.67 -11.89
N ILE A 144 -0.05 -11.95 -12.76
CA ILE A 144 -0.23 -12.31 -14.16
C ILE A 144 1.15 -12.43 -14.84
N LEU A 145 2.00 -11.41 -14.72
CA LEU A 145 3.31 -11.39 -15.34
C LEU A 145 4.19 -12.54 -14.84
N VAL A 146 4.33 -12.70 -13.52
CA VAL A 146 5.20 -13.75 -12.94
C VAL A 146 4.73 -15.14 -13.31
N GLN A 147 3.42 -15.40 -13.35
CA GLN A 147 2.85 -16.69 -13.77
C GLN A 147 3.06 -16.98 -15.26
N ASN A 148 3.31 -15.96 -16.08
CA ASN A 148 3.63 -16.09 -17.50
C ASN A 148 5.14 -16.01 -17.80
N GLY A 149 5.98 -16.19 -16.77
CA GLY A 149 7.42 -16.38 -16.91
C GLY A 149 8.27 -15.10 -16.88
N PHE A 150 7.70 -13.94 -16.52
CA PHE A 150 8.46 -12.71 -16.32
C PHE A 150 9.22 -12.77 -14.99
N LYS A 151 10.55 -12.66 -15.03
CA LYS A 151 11.41 -12.92 -13.85
C LYS A 151 11.64 -11.70 -12.96
N HIS A 152 11.62 -10.50 -13.53
CA HIS A 152 12.06 -9.27 -12.89
C HIS A 152 10.92 -8.26 -12.77
N VAL A 153 9.83 -8.67 -12.11
CA VAL A 153 8.65 -7.82 -11.91
C VAL A 153 8.63 -7.27 -10.50
N ARG A 154 8.25 -5.99 -10.34
CA ARG A 154 8.00 -5.34 -9.05
C ARG A 154 6.70 -4.52 -9.12
N ASN A 155 5.98 -4.46 -8.01
CA ASN A 155 4.76 -3.65 -7.86
C ASN A 155 5.07 -2.39 -7.05
N LEU A 156 4.69 -1.21 -7.55
CA LEU A 156 4.86 0.06 -6.85
C LEU A 156 3.96 0.10 -5.61
N SER A 157 4.59 0.14 -4.45
CA SER A 157 3.89 0.25 -3.16
C SER A 157 3.15 1.57 -3.06
N GLY A 158 1.85 1.50 -2.70
CA GLY A 158 0.98 2.68 -2.60
C GLY A 158 0.54 3.27 -3.94
N GLY A 159 1.07 2.79 -5.07
CA GLY A 159 0.68 3.15 -6.43
C GLY A 159 0.79 4.64 -6.76
N TYR A 160 0.02 5.06 -7.77
CA TYR A 160 -0.02 6.45 -8.23
C TYR A 160 -0.41 7.43 -7.13
N LYS A 161 -1.35 7.04 -6.26
CA LYS A 161 -1.85 7.93 -5.19
C LYS A 161 -0.74 8.32 -4.21
N THR A 162 0.08 7.36 -3.78
CA THR A 162 1.21 7.66 -2.89
C THR A 162 2.28 8.46 -3.62
N TRP A 163 2.62 8.08 -4.85
CA TRP A 163 3.62 8.79 -5.62
C TRP A 163 3.23 10.25 -5.87
N SER A 164 2.00 10.50 -6.29
CA SER A 164 1.52 11.86 -6.63
C SER A 164 1.53 12.80 -5.42
N VAL A 165 1.17 12.29 -4.23
CA VAL A 165 1.22 13.08 -2.99
C VAL A 165 2.67 13.30 -2.54
N ALA A 166 3.51 12.27 -2.60
CA ALA A 166 4.89 12.34 -2.14
C ALA A 166 5.80 13.21 -3.02
N THR A 167 5.44 13.38 -4.29
CA THR A 167 6.20 14.21 -5.26
C THR A 167 5.54 15.56 -5.55
N ALA A 168 4.38 15.82 -4.95
CA ALA A 168 3.73 17.12 -5.07
C ALA A 168 4.62 18.23 -4.49
N PRO A 169 4.69 19.40 -5.11
CA PRO A 169 5.39 20.53 -4.53
C PRO A 169 4.77 20.85 -3.17
N ILE A 170 5.63 21.01 -2.16
CA ILE A 170 5.20 21.44 -0.83
C ILE A 170 4.62 22.84 -0.99
N LYS A 171 3.30 22.96 -0.95
CA LYS A 171 2.66 24.26 -0.76
C LYS A 171 3.02 24.71 0.65
N GLU A 172 3.57 25.91 0.81
CA GLU A 172 3.71 26.52 2.14
C GLU A 172 2.36 26.37 2.83
N ILE A 173 2.36 25.61 3.91
CA ILE A 173 1.21 25.54 4.81
C ILE A 173 1.21 26.90 5.48
N VAL A 174 0.41 27.83 4.98
CA VAL A 174 0.02 29.00 5.76
C VAL A 174 -0.59 28.42 7.03
N SER A 175 0.16 28.56 8.12
CA SER A 175 -0.22 28.02 9.42
C SER A 175 -1.50 28.71 9.89
N HIS A 176 -2.64 28.22 9.46
CA HIS A 176 -3.83 28.35 10.27
C HIS A 176 -3.57 27.47 11.50
N LYS A 177 -3.07 28.07 12.57
CA LYS A 177 -3.20 27.47 13.90
C LYS A 177 -4.68 27.14 14.04
N PRO A 178 -5.09 25.86 14.17
CA PRO A 178 -6.45 25.58 14.59
C PRO A 178 -6.61 26.32 15.93
N GLU A 179 -7.59 27.20 16.03
CA GLU A 179 -8.06 27.70 17.31
C GLU A 179 -8.52 26.46 18.07
N ILE A 180 -7.69 25.99 18.98
CA ILE A 180 -8.07 24.96 19.94
C ILE A 180 -9.12 25.67 20.82
N PRO A 181 -10.40 25.23 20.80
CA PRO A 181 -11.38 25.81 21.71
C PRO A 181 -10.87 25.64 23.13
N GLU A 182 -10.69 26.73 23.85
CA GLU A 182 -10.44 26.67 25.29
C GLU A 182 -11.63 25.93 25.91
N SER A 183 -11.31 24.88 26.66
CA SER A 183 -12.26 24.05 27.43
C SER A 183 -13.09 22.99 26.67
N THR A 184 -12.47 21.85 26.43
CA THR A 184 -13.14 20.58 26.73
C THR A 184 -12.30 19.88 27.80
N SER A 185 -12.56 20.20 29.05
CA SER A 185 -12.14 19.38 30.17
C SER A 185 -12.92 18.07 30.07
N TYR A 186 -12.34 17.05 29.48
CA TYR A 186 -12.82 15.68 29.63
C TYR A 186 -12.57 15.31 31.10
N GLY A 187 -13.63 15.40 31.89
CA GLY A 187 -13.62 14.88 33.25
C GLY A 187 -13.32 13.39 33.20
N LEU A 188 -12.09 13.03 33.52
CA LEU A 188 -11.71 11.67 33.89
C LEU A 188 -12.46 11.36 35.20
N SER A 189 -13.65 10.78 35.10
CA SER A 189 -14.28 10.11 36.22
C SER A 189 -13.52 8.80 36.47
N LEU A 190 -12.58 8.83 37.41
CA LEU A 190 -11.99 7.62 37.96
C LEU A 190 -13.10 6.86 38.71
N ILE A 191 -13.56 5.75 38.15
CA ILE A 191 -14.36 4.76 38.87
C ILE A 191 -13.39 4.00 39.78
N HIS A 192 -13.57 4.17 41.09
CA HIS A 192 -12.93 3.31 42.09
C HIS A 192 -13.61 1.95 42.16
#